data_057f15e2b95f5430d1effb5635d70e5b
#
_entry.id   057f15e2b95f5430d1effb5635d70e5b
#
_cell.length_a   1.000
_cell.length_b   1.000
_cell.length_c   1.000
_cell.angle_alpha   90.00
_cell.angle_beta   90.00
_cell.angle_gamma   90.00
#
_symmetry.space_group_name_H-M   'P 1'
#
loop_
_entity.id
_entity.type
_entity.pdbx_description
1 polymer ?
#
loop_
_entity_poly.entity_id
_entity_poly.type
_entity_poly.pdbx_seq_one_letter_code
_entity_poly.pdbx_strand_id
1 'polypeptide(L)'
;MSWRTVIIADRAKIDYAMGCMAVRGRDVRKVFMDEIGTVVIESTAVSLTAAWVSECLRRKIKIIFCDGKHDPAGEVIPYYGSGDTSRKVREQAKWTAERKAEAWQCVIREKIRQQAAVLREFGFDEDAGQLDEYREGVLSGDRDNREGQAAKVYFHALCGRGFSRRDADVRNAALNYGYAVLLAACNREIASAGYLTQFGLFHDNTYNPFNLGSDLMEPFRPVIDRHVLSAGFPDFRTEEKRQIVSLMNREVRIGGKRALLTQAVGICCRRVLDAMESGDMEELREPWYEV
;
A
#
# COMPACT_ATOMS: atom_id res chain seq x y z
N MET A 1 -1.82 -17.92 -8.69
CA MET A 1 -1.58 -16.74 -7.83
C MET A 1 -2.47 -15.61 -8.32
N SER A 2 -3.22 -14.99 -7.41
CA SER A 2 -4.07 -13.84 -7.73
C SER A 2 -3.19 -12.60 -7.93
N TRP A 3 -3.24 -12.00 -9.11
CA TRP A 3 -2.35 -10.89 -9.49
C TRP A 3 -3.10 -9.68 -10.06
N ARG A 4 -4.35 -9.91 -10.51
CA ARG A 4 -5.09 -8.90 -11.24
C ARG A 4 -5.82 -7.95 -10.31
N THR A 5 -5.68 -6.65 -10.54
CA THR A 5 -6.58 -5.64 -9.97
C THR A 5 -7.66 -5.32 -11.00
N VAL A 6 -8.92 -5.40 -10.60
CA VAL A 6 -10.09 -5.11 -11.44
C VAL A 6 -10.76 -3.83 -10.94
N ILE A 7 -10.98 -2.87 -11.84
CA ILE A 7 -11.67 -1.62 -11.53
C ILE A 7 -13.06 -1.64 -12.17
N ILE A 8 -14.08 -1.33 -11.39
CA ILE A 8 -15.46 -1.20 -11.86
C ILE A 8 -15.84 0.29 -11.80
N ALA A 9 -15.59 0.99 -12.90
CA ALA A 9 -15.77 2.43 -12.99
C ALA A 9 -17.19 2.87 -13.41
N ASP A 10 -17.94 1.97 -14.04
CA ASP A 10 -19.26 2.27 -14.57
C ASP A 10 -20.36 1.50 -13.81
N ARG A 11 -21.63 1.92 -14.04
CA ARG A 11 -22.80 1.19 -13.56
C ARG A 11 -22.77 -0.27 -14.02
N ALA A 12 -22.83 -1.20 -13.08
CA ALA A 12 -22.77 -2.64 -13.36
C ALA A 12 -23.49 -3.46 -12.28
N LYS A 13 -23.83 -4.70 -12.63
CA LYS A 13 -24.17 -5.74 -11.67
C LYS A 13 -23.02 -6.75 -11.63
N ILE A 14 -22.58 -7.11 -10.42
CA ILE A 14 -21.52 -8.10 -10.23
C ILE A 14 -22.13 -9.34 -9.56
N ASP A 15 -21.91 -10.49 -10.19
CA ASP A 15 -22.29 -11.79 -9.65
C ASP A 15 -21.17 -12.82 -9.79
N TYR A 16 -21.30 -13.93 -9.06
CA TYR A 16 -20.42 -15.09 -9.16
C TYR A 16 -21.07 -16.15 -10.03
N ALA A 17 -20.37 -16.58 -11.06
CA ALA A 17 -20.84 -17.64 -11.94
C ALA A 17 -19.68 -18.51 -12.45
N MET A 18 -19.74 -19.82 -12.24
CA MET A 18 -18.82 -20.81 -12.80
C MET A 18 -17.34 -20.48 -12.60
N GLY A 19 -16.93 -20.12 -11.37
CA GLY A 19 -15.55 -19.77 -11.03
C GLY A 19 -15.12 -18.36 -11.45
N CYS A 20 -16.01 -17.57 -12.03
CA CYS A 20 -15.73 -16.23 -12.53
C CYS A 20 -16.53 -15.17 -11.77
N MET A 21 -15.93 -13.97 -11.66
CA MET A 21 -16.65 -12.74 -11.45
C MET A 21 -17.27 -12.32 -12.78
N ALA A 22 -18.58 -12.25 -12.84
CA ALA A 22 -19.32 -11.76 -14.01
C ALA A 22 -19.74 -10.30 -13.76
N VAL A 23 -19.25 -9.40 -14.59
CA VAL A 23 -19.59 -7.97 -14.57
C VAL A 23 -20.55 -7.70 -15.71
N ARG A 24 -21.77 -7.31 -15.37
CA ARG A 24 -22.86 -7.02 -16.31
C ARG A 24 -23.11 -5.52 -16.34
N GLY A 25 -22.56 -4.87 -17.33
CA GLY A 25 -22.77 -3.47 -17.68
C GLY A 25 -23.40 -3.36 -19.08
N ARG A 26 -22.81 -2.53 -19.95
CA ARG A 26 -23.15 -2.48 -21.38
C ARG A 26 -22.89 -3.83 -22.04
N ASP A 27 -21.76 -4.44 -21.66
CA ASP A 27 -21.34 -5.78 -22.06
C ASP A 27 -21.20 -6.67 -20.85
N VAL A 28 -21.20 -7.99 -21.07
CA VAL A 28 -20.91 -8.97 -20.03
C VAL A 28 -19.43 -9.36 -20.13
N ARG A 29 -18.67 -9.04 -19.08
CA ARG A 29 -17.27 -9.43 -18.95
C ARG A 29 -17.12 -10.45 -17.83
N LYS A 30 -16.28 -11.46 -18.04
CA LYS A 30 -15.99 -12.49 -17.04
C LYS A 30 -14.49 -12.50 -16.76
N VAL A 31 -14.14 -12.57 -15.47
CA VAL A 31 -12.76 -12.68 -15.00
C VAL A 31 -12.69 -13.86 -14.04
N PHE A 32 -11.73 -14.75 -14.23
CA PHE A 32 -11.52 -15.88 -13.30
C PHE A 32 -11.16 -15.36 -11.91
N MET A 33 -11.87 -15.85 -10.90
CA MET A 33 -11.66 -15.42 -9.52
C MET A 33 -10.23 -15.69 -9.02
N ASP A 34 -9.58 -16.76 -9.49
CA ASP A 34 -8.21 -17.12 -9.10
C ASP A 34 -7.15 -16.14 -9.61
N GLU A 35 -7.47 -15.33 -10.61
CA GLU A 35 -6.59 -14.28 -11.12
C GLU A 35 -6.73 -12.98 -10.32
N ILE A 36 -7.85 -12.79 -9.61
CA ILE A 36 -8.18 -11.52 -8.97
C ILE A 36 -7.53 -11.43 -7.58
N GLY A 37 -6.72 -10.40 -7.38
CA GLY A 37 -6.18 -10.03 -6.07
C GLY A 37 -6.99 -8.93 -5.40
N THR A 38 -7.42 -7.94 -6.20
CA THR A 38 -8.14 -6.77 -5.71
C THR A 38 -9.25 -6.38 -6.68
N VAL A 39 -10.39 -5.96 -6.15
CA VAL A 39 -11.47 -5.32 -6.90
C VAL A 39 -11.70 -3.94 -6.32
N VAL A 40 -11.61 -2.91 -7.15
CA VAL A 40 -11.93 -1.53 -6.81
C VAL A 40 -13.29 -1.19 -7.42
N ILE A 41 -14.28 -0.92 -6.58
CA ILE A 41 -15.62 -0.51 -6.98
C ILE A 41 -15.64 1.00 -6.94
N GLU A 42 -15.32 1.61 -8.07
CA GLU A 42 -15.19 3.05 -8.20
C GLU A 42 -16.57 3.73 -8.32
N SER A 43 -17.50 3.10 -9.04
CA SER A 43 -18.84 3.64 -9.23
C SER A 43 -19.78 3.27 -8.07
N THR A 44 -20.48 4.24 -7.53
CA THR A 44 -21.55 4.02 -6.54
C THR A 44 -22.83 3.40 -7.12
N ALA A 45 -22.93 3.32 -8.46
CA ALA A 45 -24.07 2.73 -9.17
C ALA A 45 -23.88 1.22 -9.47
N VAL A 46 -23.07 0.52 -8.65
CA VAL A 46 -22.81 -0.92 -8.77
C VAL A 46 -23.70 -1.70 -7.79
N SER A 47 -24.30 -2.80 -8.25
CA SER A 47 -24.98 -3.77 -7.40
C SER A 47 -24.18 -5.08 -7.32
N LEU A 48 -24.17 -5.70 -6.15
CA LEU A 48 -23.38 -6.91 -5.85
C LEU A 48 -24.30 -8.02 -5.37
N THR A 49 -23.93 -9.26 -5.66
CA THR A 49 -24.55 -10.42 -5.01
C THR A 49 -23.76 -10.85 -3.78
N ALA A 50 -24.44 -11.23 -2.70
CA ALA A 50 -23.81 -11.78 -1.49
C ALA A 50 -22.94 -13.02 -1.81
N ALA A 51 -23.34 -13.84 -2.77
CA ALA A 51 -22.57 -14.99 -3.24
C ALA A 51 -21.19 -14.58 -3.78
N TRP A 52 -21.11 -13.50 -4.56
CA TRP A 52 -19.85 -12.99 -5.06
C TRP A 52 -18.97 -12.44 -3.93
N VAL A 53 -19.53 -11.68 -2.99
CA VAL A 53 -18.79 -11.16 -1.82
C VAL A 53 -18.25 -12.31 -0.97
N SER A 54 -19.08 -13.33 -0.68
CA SER A 54 -18.67 -14.52 0.06
C SER A 54 -17.50 -15.25 -0.60
N GLU A 55 -17.54 -15.38 -1.92
CA GLU A 55 -16.47 -16.02 -2.67
C GLU A 55 -15.18 -15.19 -2.68
N CYS A 56 -15.28 -13.85 -2.74
CA CYS A 56 -14.13 -12.95 -2.57
C CYS A 56 -13.48 -13.13 -1.19
N LEU A 57 -14.26 -13.16 -0.12
CA LEU A 57 -13.76 -13.37 1.25
C LEU A 57 -13.06 -14.72 1.39
N ARG A 58 -13.67 -15.81 0.87
CA ARG A 58 -13.08 -17.15 0.90
C ARG A 58 -11.73 -17.22 0.18
N ARG A 59 -11.57 -16.48 -0.93
CA ARG A 59 -10.34 -16.41 -1.73
C ARG A 59 -9.38 -15.30 -1.29
N LYS A 60 -9.72 -14.56 -0.23
CA LYS A 60 -8.94 -13.42 0.26
C LYS A 60 -8.75 -12.33 -0.81
N ILE A 61 -9.74 -12.15 -1.69
CA ILE A 61 -9.76 -11.05 -2.67
C ILE A 61 -10.16 -9.78 -1.94
N LYS A 62 -9.35 -8.73 -2.10
CA LYS A 62 -9.64 -7.41 -1.54
C LYS A 62 -10.76 -6.73 -2.31
N ILE A 63 -11.75 -6.20 -1.60
CA ILE A 63 -12.78 -5.34 -2.17
C ILE A 63 -12.64 -3.96 -1.55
N ILE A 64 -12.47 -2.94 -2.41
CA ILE A 64 -12.40 -1.54 -2.04
C ILE A 64 -13.63 -0.85 -2.63
N PHE A 65 -14.34 -0.08 -1.82
CA PHE A 65 -15.43 0.78 -2.25
C PHE A 65 -14.96 2.23 -2.28
N CYS A 66 -15.33 2.95 -3.34
CA CYS A 66 -15.09 4.38 -3.43
C CYS A 66 -16.36 5.17 -3.11
N ASP A 67 -16.17 6.43 -2.71
CA ASP A 67 -17.25 7.39 -2.46
C ASP A 67 -17.76 8.04 -3.76
N GLY A 68 -18.66 9.03 -3.63
CA GLY A 68 -19.19 9.77 -4.77
C GLY A 68 -18.18 10.66 -5.49
N LYS A 69 -16.97 10.84 -4.92
CA LYS A 69 -15.83 11.52 -5.55
C LYS A 69 -14.88 10.53 -6.22
N HIS A 70 -15.23 9.25 -6.20
CA HIS A 70 -14.42 8.14 -6.69
C HIS A 70 -13.12 7.93 -5.89
N ASP A 71 -13.07 8.37 -4.62
CA ASP A 71 -11.94 8.14 -3.73
C ASP A 71 -12.21 6.91 -2.85
N PRO A 72 -11.18 6.08 -2.55
CA PRO A 72 -11.33 4.93 -1.67
C PRO A 72 -11.88 5.35 -0.30
N ALA A 73 -13.06 4.82 0.06
CA ALA A 73 -13.79 5.20 1.27
C ALA A 73 -14.00 4.05 2.25
N GLY A 74 -13.89 2.80 1.78
CA GLY A 74 -14.07 1.64 2.64
C GLY A 74 -13.65 0.34 1.97
N GLU A 75 -13.56 -0.72 2.77
CA GLU A 75 -13.15 -2.03 2.29
C GLU A 75 -13.87 -3.16 3.02
N VAL A 76 -13.87 -4.36 2.44
CA VAL A 76 -14.35 -5.56 3.11
C VAL A 76 -13.16 -6.27 3.75
N ILE A 77 -13.25 -6.45 5.07
CA ILE A 77 -12.26 -7.19 5.86
C ILE A 77 -12.91 -8.49 6.36
N PRO A 78 -12.30 -9.67 6.10
CA PRO A 78 -12.82 -10.93 6.63
C PRO A 78 -12.67 -10.99 8.15
N TYR A 79 -13.62 -11.62 8.84
CA TYR A 79 -13.49 -11.89 10.29
C TYR A 79 -12.27 -12.75 10.63
N TYR A 80 -11.89 -13.66 9.70
CA TYR A 80 -10.82 -14.64 9.93
C TYR A 80 -9.85 -14.59 8.75
N GLY A 81 -8.67 -14.04 8.98
CA GLY A 81 -7.58 -13.99 7.98
C GLY A 81 -6.73 -15.26 7.97
N SER A 82 -6.60 -15.92 9.13
CA SER A 82 -5.76 -17.09 9.38
C SER A 82 -6.43 -18.01 10.39
N GLY A 83 -6.11 -19.31 10.37
CA GLY A 83 -6.62 -20.28 11.34
C GLY A 83 -6.17 -20.04 12.79
N ASP A 84 -5.10 -19.29 12.97
CA ASP A 84 -4.48 -18.96 14.27
C ASP A 84 -4.61 -17.48 14.67
N THR A 85 -5.57 -16.76 14.09
CA THR A 85 -5.79 -15.31 14.31
C THR A 85 -5.84 -14.95 15.80
N SER A 86 -6.55 -15.73 16.64
CA SER A 86 -6.64 -15.44 18.08
C SER A 86 -5.28 -15.50 18.78
N ARG A 87 -4.38 -16.40 18.38
CA ARG A 87 -3.01 -16.46 18.90
C ARG A 87 -2.24 -15.21 18.48
N LYS A 88 -2.26 -14.89 17.19
CA LYS A 88 -1.54 -13.76 16.60
C LYS A 88 -1.96 -12.43 17.19
N VAL A 89 -3.25 -12.19 17.38
CA VAL A 89 -3.76 -10.97 18.03
C VAL A 89 -3.25 -10.85 19.49
N ARG A 90 -3.20 -11.96 20.24
CA ARG A 90 -2.64 -11.93 21.61
C ARG A 90 -1.14 -11.64 21.62
N GLU A 91 -0.38 -12.18 20.68
CA GLU A 91 1.05 -11.89 20.55
C GLU A 91 1.28 -10.46 20.05
N GLN A 92 0.48 -9.97 19.10
CA GLN A 92 0.54 -8.58 18.62
C GLN A 92 0.31 -7.57 19.78
N ALA A 93 -0.63 -7.86 20.67
CA ALA A 93 -0.89 -7.01 21.83
C ALA A 93 0.28 -6.96 22.84
N LYS A 94 1.24 -7.90 22.75
CA LYS A 94 2.44 -7.95 23.60
C LYS A 94 3.69 -7.36 22.92
N TRP A 95 3.59 -6.86 21.70
CA TRP A 95 4.73 -6.24 21.02
C TRP A 95 5.29 -5.10 21.88
N THR A 96 6.55 -5.23 22.28
CA THR A 96 7.20 -4.23 23.14
C THR A 96 7.51 -2.95 22.35
N ALA A 97 7.62 -1.83 23.08
CA ALA A 97 7.96 -0.54 22.49
C ALA A 97 9.33 -0.58 21.78
N GLU A 98 10.29 -1.33 22.36
CA GLU A 98 11.63 -1.50 21.79
C GLU A 98 11.57 -2.21 20.44
N ARG A 99 10.86 -3.34 20.37
CA ARG A 99 10.70 -4.13 19.15
C ARG A 99 9.99 -3.34 18.06
N LYS A 100 8.93 -2.61 18.42
CA LYS A 100 8.23 -1.71 17.51
C LYS A 100 9.15 -0.61 16.97
N ALA A 101 9.97 -0.01 17.83
CA ALA A 101 10.92 1.05 17.46
C ALA A 101 12.02 0.54 16.51
N GLU A 102 12.52 -0.68 16.70
CA GLU A 102 13.49 -1.31 15.81
C GLU A 102 12.88 -1.62 14.43
N ALA A 103 11.68 -2.20 14.39
CA ALA A 103 10.98 -2.45 13.14
C ALA A 103 10.67 -1.16 12.39
N TRP A 104 10.22 -0.11 13.11
CA TRP A 104 9.98 1.21 12.52
C TRP A 104 11.25 1.82 11.93
N GLN A 105 12.38 1.70 12.61
CA GLN A 105 13.68 2.13 12.07
C GLN A 105 13.96 1.49 10.70
N CYS A 106 13.74 0.19 10.55
CA CYS A 106 13.92 -0.51 9.28
C CYS A 106 12.95 -0.01 8.20
N VAL A 107 11.67 0.21 8.54
CA VAL A 107 10.65 0.78 7.64
C VAL A 107 11.10 2.13 7.10
N ILE A 108 11.57 3.03 7.98
CA ILE A 108 11.97 4.38 7.58
C ILE A 108 13.27 4.39 6.81
N ARG A 109 14.25 3.57 7.17
CA ARG A 109 15.48 3.41 6.38
C ARG A 109 15.16 2.96 4.95
N GLU A 110 14.25 2.01 4.78
CA GLU A 110 13.84 1.57 3.45
C GLU A 110 13.06 2.65 2.69
N LYS A 111 12.13 3.36 3.33
CA LYS A 111 11.44 4.51 2.72
C LYS A 111 12.43 5.53 2.18
N ILE A 112 13.40 5.97 3.01
CA ILE A 112 14.39 6.97 2.62
C ILE A 112 15.27 6.43 1.48
N ARG A 113 15.65 5.14 1.49
CA ARG A 113 16.37 4.50 0.39
C ARG A 113 15.62 4.59 -0.94
N GLN A 114 14.31 4.32 -0.92
CA GLN A 114 13.46 4.42 -2.10
C GLN A 114 13.31 5.88 -2.57
N GLN A 115 13.18 6.83 -1.66
CA GLN A 115 13.14 8.25 -1.99
C GLN A 115 14.45 8.71 -2.64
N ALA A 116 15.61 8.31 -2.11
CA ALA A 116 16.91 8.61 -2.71
C ALA A 116 17.05 8.03 -4.12
N ALA A 117 16.53 6.79 -4.35
CA ALA A 117 16.52 6.19 -5.68
C ALA A 117 15.67 7.01 -6.69
N VAL A 118 14.50 7.48 -6.26
CA VAL A 118 13.66 8.37 -7.10
C VAL A 118 14.38 9.68 -7.40
N LEU A 119 15.02 10.32 -6.42
CA LEU A 119 15.78 11.56 -6.65
C LEU A 119 16.86 11.37 -7.69
N ARG A 120 17.64 10.29 -7.64
CA ARG A 120 18.67 9.97 -8.66
C ARG A 120 18.08 9.82 -10.05
N GLU A 121 16.94 9.14 -10.16
CA GLU A 121 16.26 8.98 -11.45
C GLU A 121 15.83 10.33 -12.06
N PHE A 122 15.49 11.30 -11.22
CA PHE A 122 15.12 12.65 -11.63
C PHE A 122 16.32 13.60 -11.76
N GLY A 123 17.55 13.13 -11.53
CA GLY A 123 18.79 13.92 -11.67
C GLY A 123 19.14 14.78 -10.47
N PHE A 124 18.56 14.53 -9.28
CA PHE A 124 18.84 15.23 -8.03
C PHE A 124 19.85 14.45 -7.17
N ASP A 125 21.07 14.23 -7.69
CA ASP A 125 22.07 13.37 -7.06
C ASP A 125 22.58 13.92 -5.72
N GLU A 126 22.70 15.24 -5.57
CA GLU A 126 23.13 15.90 -4.32
C GLU A 126 22.10 15.69 -3.22
N ASP A 127 20.80 15.95 -3.52
CA ASP A 127 19.71 15.72 -2.57
C ASP A 127 19.57 14.22 -2.23
N ALA A 128 19.79 13.34 -3.19
CA ALA A 128 19.81 11.89 -2.96
C ALA A 128 20.93 11.47 -2.02
N GLY A 129 22.13 12.05 -2.16
CA GLY A 129 23.25 11.86 -1.24
C GLY A 129 22.90 12.29 0.18
N GLN A 130 22.23 13.43 0.34
CA GLN A 130 21.75 13.90 1.65
C GLN A 130 20.74 12.92 2.26
N LEU A 131 19.86 12.34 1.45
CA LEU A 131 18.92 11.32 1.92
C LEU A 131 19.65 10.04 2.38
N ASP A 132 20.74 9.63 1.71
CA ASP A 132 21.52 8.49 2.16
C ASP A 132 22.17 8.76 3.53
N GLU A 133 22.68 9.98 3.78
CA GLU A 133 23.16 10.36 5.10
C GLU A 133 22.06 10.30 6.16
N TYR A 134 20.86 10.79 5.85
CA TYR A 134 19.72 10.68 6.76
C TYR A 134 19.36 9.22 7.04
N ARG A 135 19.36 8.36 6.02
CA ARG A 135 19.09 6.93 6.16
C ARG A 135 20.04 6.25 7.15
N GLU A 136 21.35 6.52 7.02
CA GLU A 136 22.35 5.96 7.94
C GLU A 136 22.16 6.48 9.37
N GLY A 137 21.72 7.72 9.52
CA GLY A 137 21.50 8.37 10.81
C GLY A 137 20.14 8.04 11.47
N VAL A 138 19.26 7.23 10.87
CA VAL A 138 17.97 6.88 11.50
C VAL A 138 18.20 6.10 12.78
N LEU A 139 17.78 6.65 13.91
CA LEU A 139 17.81 5.98 15.22
C LEU A 139 16.58 5.10 15.43
N SER A 140 16.67 4.19 16.41
CA SER A 140 15.53 3.36 16.81
C SER A 140 14.32 4.24 17.16
N GLY A 141 13.17 3.95 16.53
CA GLY A 141 11.94 4.73 16.65
C GLY A 141 11.96 6.08 15.92
N ASP A 142 12.99 6.35 15.09
CA ASP A 142 13.16 7.62 14.36
C ASP A 142 13.07 8.86 15.28
N ARG A 143 13.71 8.81 16.44
CA ARG A 143 13.57 9.82 17.51
C ARG A 143 13.96 11.24 17.12
N ASP A 144 14.83 11.40 16.15
CA ASP A 144 15.29 12.68 15.59
C ASP A 144 14.53 13.06 14.31
N ASN A 145 13.47 12.34 13.97
CA ASN A 145 12.55 12.62 12.85
C ASN A 145 13.30 12.75 11.50
N ARG A 146 14.15 11.78 11.18
CA ARG A 146 14.82 11.69 9.88
C ARG A 146 13.84 11.50 8.74
N GLU A 147 12.73 10.81 9.00
CA GLU A 147 11.62 10.69 8.05
C GLU A 147 11.14 12.06 7.57
N GLY A 148 10.81 12.95 8.52
CA GLY A 148 10.30 14.28 8.19
C GLY A 148 11.34 15.16 7.49
N GLN A 149 12.62 15.05 7.89
CA GLN A 149 13.73 15.78 7.25
C GLN A 149 13.92 15.28 5.81
N ALA A 150 13.98 13.97 5.59
CA ALA A 150 14.11 13.37 4.27
C ALA A 150 12.91 13.71 3.37
N ALA A 151 11.68 13.63 3.87
CA ALA A 151 10.48 13.99 3.13
C ALA A 151 10.48 15.45 2.68
N LYS A 152 11.00 16.37 3.52
CA LYS A 152 11.14 17.79 3.17
C LYS A 152 12.11 17.99 2.01
N VAL A 153 13.32 17.41 2.08
CA VAL A 153 14.32 17.49 1.00
C VAL A 153 13.73 16.89 -0.29
N TYR A 154 13.17 15.69 -0.19
CA TYR A 154 12.59 14.93 -1.29
C TYR A 154 11.52 15.73 -2.06
N PHE A 155 10.49 16.22 -1.37
CA PHE A 155 9.43 16.97 -2.04
C PHE A 155 9.87 18.38 -2.48
N HIS A 156 10.84 19.01 -1.82
CA HIS A 156 11.39 20.28 -2.28
C HIS A 156 12.18 20.12 -3.58
N ALA A 157 12.96 19.07 -3.71
CA ALA A 157 13.69 18.77 -4.95
C ALA A 157 12.72 18.49 -6.11
N LEU A 158 11.73 17.62 -5.91
CA LEU A 158 10.83 17.18 -6.96
C LEU A 158 9.72 18.17 -7.32
N CYS A 159 9.23 18.94 -6.36
CA CYS A 159 8.04 19.78 -6.53
C CYS A 159 8.30 21.28 -6.35
N GLY A 160 9.53 21.63 -5.90
CA GLY A 160 9.89 23.02 -5.56
C GLY A 160 9.57 23.39 -4.10
N ARG A 161 10.29 24.41 -3.57
CA ARG A 161 10.20 24.82 -2.16
C ARG A 161 8.83 25.34 -1.72
N GLY A 162 7.97 25.73 -2.65
CA GLY A 162 6.62 26.19 -2.38
C GLY A 162 5.58 25.08 -2.27
N PHE A 163 5.94 23.83 -2.55
CA PHE A 163 5.01 22.69 -2.50
C PHE A 163 4.70 22.27 -1.07
N SER A 164 3.44 22.12 -0.76
CA SER A 164 2.96 21.54 0.50
C SER A 164 2.00 20.38 0.23
N ARG A 165 2.19 19.27 0.96
CA ARG A 165 1.28 18.10 0.92
C ARG A 165 -0.13 18.41 1.42
N ARG A 166 -0.36 19.59 1.98
CA ARG A 166 -1.67 20.06 2.50
C ARG A 166 -2.45 20.89 1.47
N ASP A 167 -1.80 21.32 0.40
CA ASP A 167 -2.43 22.20 -0.59
C ASP A 167 -3.42 21.43 -1.47
N ALA A 168 -4.45 22.13 -1.93
CA ALA A 168 -5.37 21.62 -2.95
C ALA A 168 -4.68 21.64 -4.33
N ASP A 169 -3.93 20.59 -4.62
CA ASP A 169 -3.11 20.42 -5.82
C ASP A 169 -3.44 19.07 -6.47
N VAL A 170 -3.47 19.03 -7.79
CA VAL A 170 -3.74 17.81 -8.57
C VAL A 170 -2.77 16.69 -8.21
N ARG A 171 -1.47 17.02 -8.01
CA ARG A 171 -0.47 16.06 -7.55
C ARG A 171 -0.84 15.46 -6.21
N ASN A 172 -1.29 16.30 -5.25
CA ASN A 172 -1.71 15.85 -3.93
C ASN A 172 -2.92 14.92 -3.99
N ALA A 173 -3.90 15.23 -4.86
CA ALA A 173 -5.05 14.35 -5.09
C ALA A 173 -4.59 12.98 -5.64
N ALA A 174 -3.71 12.97 -6.63
CA ALA A 174 -3.16 11.75 -7.22
C ALA A 174 -2.32 10.93 -6.22
N LEU A 175 -1.45 11.58 -5.44
CA LEU A 175 -0.64 10.96 -4.40
C LEU A 175 -1.52 10.34 -3.31
N ASN A 176 -2.53 11.07 -2.82
CA ASN A 176 -3.45 10.58 -1.79
C ASN A 176 -4.23 9.35 -2.27
N TYR A 177 -4.72 9.37 -3.52
CA TYR A 177 -5.39 8.23 -4.13
C TYR A 177 -4.47 7.01 -4.20
N GLY A 178 -3.24 7.19 -4.68
CA GLY A 178 -2.26 6.10 -4.78
C GLY A 178 -1.88 5.53 -3.40
N TYR A 179 -1.73 6.38 -2.40
CA TYR A 179 -1.48 5.94 -1.02
C TYR A 179 -2.66 5.17 -0.43
N ALA A 180 -3.89 5.55 -0.75
CA ALA A 180 -5.06 4.79 -0.33
C ALA A 180 -5.11 3.38 -0.97
N VAL A 181 -4.68 3.25 -2.23
CA VAL A 181 -4.54 1.94 -2.89
C VAL A 181 -3.45 1.08 -2.23
N LEU A 182 -2.29 1.67 -1.90
CA LEU A 182 -1.22 0.98 -1.17
C LEU A 182 -1.67 0.55 0.23
N LEU A 183 -2.34 1.45 0.95
CA LEU A 183 -2.88 1.17 2.29
C LEU A 183 -3.82 -0.03 2.25
N ALA A 184 -4.74 -0.06 1.29
CA ALA A 184 -5.66 -1.18 1.13
C ALA A 184 -4.92 -2.50 0.83
N ALA A 185 -3.84 -2.46 0.02
CA ALA A 185 -3.00 -3.64 -0.24
C ALA A 185 -2.31 -4.14 1.04
N CYS A 186 -1.70 -3.24 1.83
CA CYS A 186 -1.08 -3.59 3.11
C CYS A 186 -2.11 -4.15 4.10
N ASN A 187 -3.28 -3.51 4.26
CA ASN A 187 -4.35 -3.98 5.14
C ASN A 187 -4.83 -5.39 4.77
N ARG A 188 -4.93 -5.68 3.46
CA ARG A 188 -5.25 -7.03 2.99
C ARG A 188 -4.24 -8.06 3.50
N GLU A 189 -2.94 -7.79 3.37
CA GLU A 189 -1.89 -8.71 3.77
C GLU A 189 -1.86 -8.90 5.29
N ILE A 190 -2.00 -7.82 6.06
CA ILE A 190 -2.08 -7.85 7.53
C ILE A 190 -3.28 -8.71 7.98
N ALA A 191 -4.48 -8.42 7.47
CA ALA A 191 -5.69 -9.15 7.83
C ALA A 191 -5.63 -10.62 7.38
N SER A 192 -5.09 -10.88 6.17
CA SER A 192 -4.91 -12.25 5.64
C SER A 192 -3.91 -13.06 6.45
N ALA A 193 -2.92 -12.41 7.07
CA ALA A 193 -1.96 -13.02 7.96
C ALA A 193 -2.52 -13.25 9.38
N GLY A 194 -3.71 -12.70 9.70
CA GLY A 194 -4.39 -12.90 10.99
C GLY A 194 -4.07 -11.85 12.05
N TYR A 195 -3.50 -10.70 11.64
CA TYR A 195 -3.18 -9.57 12.53
C TYR A 195 -4.23 -8.45 12.40
N LEU A 196 -4.29 -7.59 13.41
CA LEU A 196 -5.15 -6.40 13.43
C LEU A 196 -4.42 -5.20 12.84
N THR A 197 -5.13 -4.40 12.05
CA THR A 197 -4.58 -3.19 11.42
C THR A 197 -4.45 -2.01 12.37
N GLN A 198 -5.12 -2.05 13.53
CA GLN A 198 -5.16 -0.98 14.52
C GLN A 198 -3.86 -0.83 15.31
N PHE A 199 -3.14 -1.93 15.58
CA PHE A 199 -1.91 -1.91 16.37
C PHE A 199 -0.70 -1.62 15.47
N GLY A 200 -0.33 -0.35 15.34
CA GLY A 200 0.82 0.09 14.56
C GLY A 200 2.17 -0.15 15.23
N LEU A 201 3.23 0.02 14.45
CA LEU A 201 4.61 0.08 14.93
C LEU A 201 4.91 1.46 15.53
N PHE A 202 4.56 2.51 14.78
CA PHE A 202 4.78 3.90 15.12
C PHE A 202 3.47 4.70 15.20
N HIS A 203 2.61 4.60 14.18
CA HIS A 203 1.31 5.25 14.23
C HIS A 203 0.44 4.63 15.32
N ASP A 204 -0.07 5.50 16.20
CA ASP A 204 -0.95 5.14 17.33
C ASP A 204 -2.09 6.17 17.45
N ASN A 205 -2.74 6.44 16.33
CA ASN A 205 -3.88 7.35 16.31
C ASN A 205 -5.16 6.57 16.63
N THR A 206 -5.83 6.96 17.71
CA THR A 206 -7.07 6.35 18.19
C THR A 206 -8.20 6.32 17.16
N TYR A 207 -8.21 7.29 16.25
CA TYR A 207 -9.24 7.39 15.20
C TYR A 207 -8.83 6.72 13.89
N ASN A 208 -7.59 6.23 13.76
CA ASN A 208 -7.13 5.53 12.57
C ASN A 208 -7.25 4.01 12.75
N PRO A 209 -8.19 3.32 12.07
CA PRO A 209 -8.31 1.88 12.16
C PRO A 209 -7.18 1.12 11.42
N PHE A 210 -6.26 1.84 10.76
CA PHE A 210 -5.24 1.28 9.87
C PHE A 210 -3.82 1.72 10.24
N ASN A 211 -3.53 1.88 11.53
CA ASN A 211 -2.21 2.31 12.00
C ASN A 211 -1.07 1.44 11.44
N LEU A 212 -1.19 0.11 11.54
CA LEU A 212 -0.18 -0.82 11.03
C LEU A 212 -0.07 -0.79 9.49
N GLY A 213 -1.20 -0.68 8.80
CA GLY A 213 -1.21 -0.53 7.34
C GLY A 213 -0.53 0.76 6.91
N SER A 214 -0.75 1.86 7.66
CA SER A 214 -0.10 3.15 7.43
C SER A 214 1.42 3.04 7.60
N ASP A 215 1.88 2.28 8.61
CA ASP A 215 3.31 2.03 8.81
C ASP A 215 3.93 1.21 7.68
N LEU A 216 3.29 0.10 7.31
CA LEU A 216 3.87 -0.84 6.35
C LEU A 216 3.81 -0.36 4.90
N MET A 217 2.98 0.62 4.56
CA MET A 217 2.96 1.19 3.21
C MET A 217 4.06 2.22 2.97
N GLU A 218 4.71 2.77 4.01
CA GLU A 218 5.68 3.87 3.88
C GLU A 218 6.79 3.59 2.86
N PRO A 219 7.43 2.40 2.83
CA PRO A 219 8.47 2.11 1.85
C PRO A 219 7.97 2.10 0.39
N PHE A 220 6.67 1.91 0.17
CA PHE A 220 6.08 1.81 -1.17
C PHE A 220 5.57 3.15 -1.71
N ARG A 221 5.42 4.18 -0.86
CA ARG A 221 4.97 5.52 -1.30
C ARG A 221 5.81 6.08 -2.45
N PRO A 222 7.15 5.97 -2.46
CA PRO A 222 7.97 6.50 -3.54
C PRO A 222 7.66 5.92 -4.93
N VAL A 223 7.06 4.73 -5.02
CA VAL A 223 6.61 4.17 -6.31
C VAL A 223 5.46 5.00 -6.89
N ILE A 224 4.54 5.41 -6.04
CA ILE A 224 3.42 6.29 -6.42
C ILE A 224 3.95 7.68 -6.76
N ASP A 225 4.84 8.23 -5.92
CA ASP A 225 5.43 9.56 -6.09
C ASP A 225 6.12 9.65 -7.46
N ARG A 226 6.99 8.68 -7.75
CA ARG A 226 7.69 8.57 -9.02
C ARG A 226 6.74 8.63 -10.21
N HIS A 227 5.65 7.85 -10.18
CA HIS A 227 4.69 7.81 -11.27
C HIS A 227 3.94 9.13 -11.42
N VAL A 228 3.38 9.64 -10.33
CA VAL A 228 2.59 10.89 -10.33
C VAL A 228 3.42 12.07 -10.83
N LEU A 229 4.67 12.17 -10.37
CA LEU A 229 5.55 13.29 -10.71
C LEU A 229 6.14 13.15 -12.11
N SER A 230 6.41 11.93 -12.60
CA SER A 230 6.84 11.70 -13.98
C SER A 230 5.70 11.95 -14.98
N ALA A 231 4.47 11.57 -14.65
CA ALA A 231 3.32 11.72 -15.54
C ALA A 231 2.88 13.17 -15.71
N GLY A 232 3.10 14.02 -14.70
CA GLY A 232 2.76 15.44 -14.75
C GLY A 232 1.28 15.69 -15.03
N PHE A 233 0.39 14.99 -14.34
CA PHE A 233 -1.05 15.02 -14.59
C PHE A 233 -1.61 16.45 -14.62
N PRO A 234 -2.23 16.87 -15.74
CA PRO A 234 -2.87 18.19 -15.84
C PRO A 234 -4.20 18.23 -15.06
N ASP A 235 -4.82 17.06 -14.87
CA ASP A 235 -6.09 16.86 -14.18
C ASP A 235 -6.05 15.47 -13.51
N PHE A 236 -6.98 15.19 -12.60
CA PHE A 236 -7.04 13.91 -11.91
C PHE A 236 -8.43 13.29 -12.01
N ARG A 237 -8.64 12.50 -13.05
CA ARG A 237 -9.90 11.85 -13.40
C ARG A 237 -9.76 10.33 -13.45
N THR A 238 -10.75 9.67 -14.01
CA THR A 238 -10.83 8.21 -14.08
C THR A 238 -9.62 7.56 -14.75
N GLU A 239 -9.06 8.18 -15.80
CA GLU A 239 -7.93 7.60 -16.52
C GLU A 239 -6.64 7.66 -15.69
N GLU A 240 -6.36 8.77 -15.02
CA GLU A 240 -5.22 8.93 -14.12
C GLU A 240 -5.33 7.98 -12.92
N LYS A 241 -6.54 7.82 -12.37
CA LYS A 241 -6.83 6.84 -11.31
C LYS A 241 -6.52 5.40 -11.77
N ARG A 242 -6.92 5.04 -13.00
CA ARG A 242 -6.62 3.72 -13.59
C ARG A 242 -5.12 3.50 -13.75
N GLN A 243 -4.37 4.50 -14.21
CA GLN A 243 -2.91 4.43 -14.32
C GLN A 243 -2.29 4.15 -12.95
N ILE A 244 -2.69 4.87 -11.90
CA ILE A 244 -2.19 4.65 -10.54
C ILE A 244 -2.51 3.22 -10.04
N VAL A 245 -3.75 2.76 -10.21
CA VAL A 245 -4.11 1.39 -9.78
C VAL A 245 -3.31 0.35 -10.57
N SER A 246 -3.01 0.60 -11.85
CA SER A 246 -2.22 -0.32 -12.67
C SER A 246 -0.79 -0.52 -12.17
N LEU A 247 -0.25 0.43 -11.37
CA LEU A 247 1.06 0.29 -10.74
C LEU A 247 1.16 -0.94 -9.84
N MET A 248 0.05 -1.38 -9.25
CA MET A 248 0.03 -2.61 -8.44
C MET A 248 0.42 -3.86 -9.24
N ASN A 249 0.33 -3.80 -10.57
CA ASN A 249 0.74 -4.84 -11.50
C ASN A 249 2.12 -4.56 -12.14
N ARG A 250 2.83 -3.52 -11.71
CA ARG A 250 4.18 -3.21 -12.18
C ARG A 250 5.16 -4.26 -11.69
N GLU A 251 6.11 -4.67 -12.55
CA GLU A 251 7.21 -5.53 -12.16
C GLU A 251 8.21 -4.78 -11.27
N VAL A 252 8.63 -5.44 -10.21
CA VAL A 252 9.69 -5.05 -9.27
C VAL A 252 10.59 -6.26 -9.01
N ARG A 253 11.73 -6.05 -8.36
CA ARG A 253 12.62 -7.14 -7.94
C ARG A 253 12.64 -7.28 -6.42
N ILE A 254 12.61 -8.52 -5.94
CA ILE A 254 12.78 -8.86 -4.51
C ILE A 254 13.81 -9.99 -4.44
N GLY A 255 14.92 -9.77 -3.75
CA GLY A 255 15.99 -10.76 -3.65
C GLY A 255 16.46 -11.24 -5.04
N GLY A 256 16.57 -10.32 -6.01
CA GLY A 256 16.95 -10.58 -7.40
C GLY A 256 15.88 -11.25 -8.28
N LYS A 257 14.71 -11.63 -7.74
CA LYS A 257 13.61 -12.26 -8.49
C LYS A 257 12.56 -11.23 -8.89
N ARG A 258 11.97 -11.41 -10.08
CA ARG A 258 10.84 -10.59 -10.54
C ARG A 258 9.57 -10.92 -9.77
N ALA A 259 8.84 -9.89 -9.39
CA ALA A 259 7.53 -9.99 -8.75
C ALA A 259 6.66 -8.81 -9.18
N LEU A 260 5.35 -8.90 -9.01
CA LEU A 260 4.48 -7.73 -9.15
C LEU A 260 4.52 -6.91 -7.86
N LEU A 261 4.32 -5.60 -7.95
CA LEU A 261 4.30 -4.70 -6.78
C LEU A 261 3.33 -5.21 -5.71
N THR A 262 2.14 -5.66 -6.09
CA THR A 262 1.17 -6.25 -5.15
C THR A 262 1.74 -7.47 -4.41
N GLN A 263 2.57 -8.29 -5.06
CA GLN A 263 3.24 -9.45 -4.43
C GLN A 263 4.38 -8.98 -3.52
N ALA A 264 5.12 -7.94 -3.95
CA ALA A 264 6.16 -7.31 -3.16
C ALA A 264 5.60 -6.78 -1.84
N VAL A 265 4.49 -6.04 -1.87
CA VAL A 265 3.78 -5.58 -0.67
C VAL A 265 3.47 -6.76 0.26
N GLY A 266 2.92 -7.86 -0.28
CA GLY A 266 2.60 -9.04 0.52
C GLY A 266 3.83 -9.71 1.15
N ILE A 267 4.94 -9.81 0.43
CA ILE A 267 6.19 -10.38 0.94
C ILE A 267 6.77 -9.49 2.05
N CYS A 268 6.84 -8.18 1.82
CA CYS A 268 7.41 -7.24 2.78
C CYS A 268 6.54 -7.13 4.05
N CYS A 269 5.21 -7.08 3.91
CA CYS A 269 4.32 -7.12 5.07
C CYS A 269 4.56 -8.37 5.93
N ARG A 270 4.67 -9.56 5.30
CA ARG A 270 4.94 -10.80 6.03
C ARG A 270 6.31 -10.77 6.71
N ARG A 271 7.38 -10.29 6.05
CA ARG A 271 8.70 -10.14 6.68
C ARG A 271 8.62 -9.31 7.97
N VAL A 272 7.91 -8.17 7.94
CA VAL A 272 7.75 -7.36 9.15
C VAL A 272 6.96 -8.10 10.23
N LEU A 273 5.86 -8.77 9.88
CA LEU A 273 5.04 -9.51 10.84
C LEU A 273 5.82 -10.69 11.46
N ASP A 274 6.60 -11.41 10.66
CA ASP A 274 7.45 -12.53 11.11
C ASP A 274 8.59 -12.01 11.99
N ALA A 275 9.23 -10.89 11.66
CA ALA A 275 10.22 -10.23 12.51
C ALA A 275 9.62 -9.78 13.85
N MET A 276 8.40 -9.24 13.83
CA MET A 276 7.69 -8.85 15.05
C MET A 276 7.31 -10.06 15.91
N GLU A 277 7.06 -11.21 15.32
CA GLU A 277 6.76 -12.47 16.06
C GLU A 277 8.05 -13.09 16.61
N SER A 278 9.09 -13.22 15.82
CA SER A 278 10.37 -13.85 16.22
C SER A 278 11.25 -12.95 17.10
N GLY A 279 11.23 -11.64 16.85
CA GLY A 279 12.16 -10.67 17.42
C GLY A 279 13.44 -10.51 16.64
N ASP A 280 13.59 -11.18 15.49
CA ASP A 280 14.75 -11.06 14.60
C ASP A 280 14.46 -10.02 13.50
N MET A 281 15.23 -8.93 13.48
CA MET A 281 15.09 -7.82 12.55
C MET A 281 16.10 -7.89 11.38
N GLU A 282 16.94 -8.91 11.29
CA GLU A 282 18.01 -8.99 10.28
C GLU A 282 17.46 -8.94 8.85
N GLU A 283 16.38 -9.69 8.57
CA GLU A 283 15.77 -9.67 7.24
C GLU A 283 15.18 -8.31 6.84
N LEU A 284 14.87 -7.43 7.81
CA LEU A 284 14.35 -6.09 7.55
C LEU A 284 15.44 -5.07 7.21
N ARG A 285 16.71 -5.40 7.48
CA ARG A 285 17.87 -4.53 7.16
C ARG A 285 18.28 -4.63 5.70
N GLU A 286 17.95 -5.75 5.05
CA GLU A 286 18.17 -5.93 3.62
C GLU A 286 17.19 -5.11 2.78
N PRO A 287 17.56 -4.73 1.53
CA PRO A 287 16.64 -4.02 0.63
C PRO A 287 15.31 -4.78 0.46
N TRP A 288 14.20 -4.07 0.60
CA TRP A 288 12.89 -4.71 0.54
C TRP A 288 12.51 -5.05 -0.89
N TYR A 289 12.75 -4.12 -1.81
CA TYR A 289 12.50 -4.32 -3.24
C TYR A 289 13.27 -3.29 -4.07
N GLU A 290 13.34 -3.53 -5.37
CA GLU A 290 13.91 -2.63 -6.37
C GLU A 290 12.90 -2.43 -7.51
N VAL A 291 12.77 -1.21 -8.04
CA VAL A 291 11.82 -0.83 -9.10
C VAL A 291 12.53 -0.77 -10.45
#